data_e5bc1fb992be261c7e72edf1e8f2283e
#
_entry.id   e5bc1fb992be261c7e72edf1e8f2283e
#
_cell.length_a   1.000
_cell.length_b   1.000
_cell.length_c   1.000
_cell.angle_alpha   90.00
_cell.angle_beta   90.00
_cell.angle_gamma   90.00
#
_symmetry.space_group_name_H-M   'P 1'
#
loop_
_entity.id
_entity.type
_entity.pdbx_description
1 polymer ?
#
loop_
_entity_poly.entity_id
_entity_poly.type
_entity_poly.pdbx_seq_one_letter_code
_entity_poly.pdbx_strand_id
1 'polypeptide(L)'
;MALFPQPTADPADAVDTYDIVVCGGGLAGATLARQVKLRHPGATVLVVDGQAYPVPVAAFKVGESTVDIAGFYFAELLELRDYMAQHHLPKLGLRYFFGAPDRALWEAPEVGLSRFSRCPTYQIDRGVLENDLYEMNVAAGVEIATGARVLDIELAPGAQPHRVAFRDRDGHERAVRCRWVVDAMGRLRFLQRKLGLQRETDGMFNAAWFRVRGRLDIEDFVPDTQVEWHARVPGRVRYFSTNHLMGPGYWVWLIPLGSGNTSVGIVSSGALQAIEEMDTLERAIDWLARHEPAVAAGVARHEIMDFVVARDFSYTSSLVISADRWACVGEAAAFADPFYSPGSNMIAFENTAVVALLGEDAAGAFDETRAAELNSFVLAQNDWVEYSIHSSYSYFGEPLIMTVSFIWDTLLAWTTATPQIYNGIYLDAAKSAAVRAETANLYPLALRVKRLFKQWESRARRGRRFAFVDYASIPFLHEAYERNLVAGKTIDELVADHRITMTVVEEVALAIFLIAVDDTMPVRRRTLDAAPWLNAWAIGLDPERWAHDGLFAPTTPPRDVSGVLGQLERLFEPDVVDSVGAATIDLDL
;
A
#
# COMPACT_ATOMS: atom_id res chain seq x y z
N MET A 1 -10.76 25.88 -22.76
CA MET A 1 -12.20 26.22 -22.59
C MET A 1 -12.69 25.39 -21.42
N ALA A 2 -13.35 25.99 -20.43
CA ALA A 2 -13.78 25.27 -19.22
C ALA A 2 -14.58 24.02 -19.56
N LEU A 3 -14.48 22.97 -18.75
CA LEU A 3 -15.15 21.68 -18.94
C LEU A 3 -16.67 21.80 -18.76
N PHE A 4 -17.08 22.69 -17.84
CA PHE A 4 -18.48 22.98 -17.57
C PHE A 4 -18.89 24.39 -18.04
N PRO A 5 -20.20 24.64 -18.37
CA PRO A 5 -20.69 25.97 -18.64
C PRO A 5 -20.44 26.89 -17.45
N GLN A 6 -19.83 28.06 -17.71
CA GLN A 6 -19.63 29.06 -16.66
C GLN A 6 -20.96 29.77 -16.35
N PRO A 7 -21.29 30.02 -15.08
CA PRO A 7 -22.47 30.79 -14.74
C PRO A 7 -22.37 32.22 -15.31
N THR A 8 -23.45 32.72 -15.92
CA THR A 8 -23.56 34.09 -16.36
C THR A 8 -23.71 34.98 -15.12
N ALA A 9 -22.60 35.47 -14.55
CA ALA A 9 -22.60 36.35 -13.41
C ALA A 9 -22.69 37.83 -13.87
N ASP A 10 -23.32 38.66 -13.04
CA ASP A 10 -23.26 40.13 -13.16
C ASP A 10 -21.78 40.54 -12.97
N PRO A 11 -21.21 41.42 -13.83
CA PRO A 11 -19.80 41.82 -13.75
C PRO A 11 -19.37 42.43 -12.41
N ALA A 12 -20.30 42.85 -11.58
CA ALA A 12 -20.03 43.39 -10.25
C ALA A 12 -19.79 42.32 -9.16
N ASP A 13 -20.16 41.02 -9.41
CA ASP A 13 -20.04 39.90 -8.51
C ASP A 13 -19.12 38.77 -9.07
N ALA A 14 -18.17 39.10 -9.92
CA ALA A 14 -17.30 38.14 -10.59
C ALA A 14 -16.36 37.44 -9.60
N VAL A 15 -16.86 36.36 -8.98
CA VAL A 15 -16.06 35.41 -8.23
C VAL A 15 -15.48 34.40 -9.24
N ASP A 16 -14.15 34.21 -9.22
CA ASP A 16 -13.47 33.21 -10.08
C ASP A 16 -14.13 31.82 -9.91
N THR A 17 -14.39 31.18 -11.05
CA THR A 17 -15.08 29.89 -11.08
C THR A 17 -14.21 28.83 -11.76
N TYR A 18 -14.08 27.66 -11.13
CA TYR A 18 -13.29 26.53 -11.60
C TYR A 18 -14.16 25.28 -11.78
N ASP A 19 -13.75 24.41 -12.69
CA ASP A 19 -14.35 23.08 -12.80
C ASP A 19 -14.04 22.23 -11.56
N ILE A 20 -12.80 22.36 -11.05
CA ILE A 20 -12.38 21.67 -9.82
C ILE A 20 -11.41 22.54 -8.99
N VAL A 21 -11.61 22.56 -7.69
CA VAL A 21 -10.65 23.11 -6.71
C VAL A 21 -10.11 21.96 -5.85
N VAL A 22 -8.78 21.82 -5.82
CA VAL A 22 -8.07 20.86 -5.00
C VAL A 22 -7.43 21.58 -3.83
N CYS A 23 -7.87 21.29 -2.63
CA CYS A 23 -7.34 21.86 -1.40
C CYS A 23 -6.19 20.96 -0.89
N GLY A 24 -4.94 21.41 -1.07
CA GLY A 24 -3.70 20.69 -0.78
C GLY A 24 -2.96 20.28 -2.05
N GLY A 25 -1.68 20.65 -2.15
CA GLY A 25 -0.79 20.38 -3.29
C GLY A 25 0.26 19.29 -3.03
N GLY A 26 0.11 18.51 -1.94
CA GLY A 26 0.96 17.33 -1.69
C GLY A 26 0.72 16.22 -2.72
N LEU A 27 1.34 15.03 -2.51
CA LEU A 27 1.30 13.95 -3.51
C LEU A 27 -0.11 13.66 -4.05
N ALA A 28 -1.11 13.53 -3.17
CA ALA A 28 -2.48 13.22 -3.60
C ALA A 28 -3.09 14.33 -4.47
N GLY A 29 -3.00 15.58 -4.04
CA GLY A 29 -3.57 16.69 -4.80
C GLY A 29 -2.80 17.03 -6.07
N ALA A 30 -1.47 16.98 -6.05
CA ALA A 30 -0.64 17.25 -7.22
C ALA A 30 -0.84 16.18 -8.32
N THR A 31 -0.92 14.89 -7.93
CA THR A 31 -1.20 13.80 -8.87
C THR A 31 -2.64 13.82 -9.38
N LEU A 32 -3.62 14.23 -8.54
CA LEU A 32 -5.00 14.47 -8.99
C LEU A 32 -5.06 15.56 -10.06
N ALA A 33 -4.46 16.72 -9.78
CA ALA A 33 -4.45 17.85 -10.72
C ALA A 33 -3.82 17.44 -12.06
N ARG A 34 -2.69 16.71 -12.04
CA ARG A 34 -2.08 16.15 -13.24
C ARG A 34 -3.02 15.20 -13.98
N GLN A 35 -3.63 14.24 -13.30
CA GLN A 35 -4.52 13.27 -13.92
C GLN A 35 -5.76 13.94 -14.53
N VAL A 36 -6.33 14.95 -13.86
CA VAL A 36 -7.42 15.77 -14.42
C VAL A 36 -6.97 16.41 -15.72
N LYS A 37 -5.81 17.05 -15.77
CA LYS A 37 -5.31 17.71 -16.99
C LYS A 37 -5.00 16.75 -18.12
N LEU A 38 -4.51 15.54 -17.82
CA LEU A 38 -4.26 14.51 -18.81
C LEU A 38 -5.56 13.95 -19.42
N ARG A 39 -6.58 13.75 -18.61
CA ARG A 39 -7.87 13.17 -19.07
C ARG A 39 -8.85 14.23 -19.57
N HIS A 40 -8.79 15.43 -19.02
CA HIS A 40 -9.66 16.55 -19.31
C HIS A 40 -8.82 17.83 -19.53
N PRO A 41 -8.08 17.96 -20.66
CA PRO A 41 -7.17 19.07 -20.90
C PRO A 41 -7.85 20.46 -20.83
N GLY A 42 -9.17 20.51 -21.12
CA GLY A 42 -9.98 21.72 -21.04
C GLY A 42 -10.44 22.12 -19.64
N ALA A 43 -10.26 21.27 -18.63
CA ALA A 43 -10.69 21.58 -17.28
C ALA A 43 -9.92 22.76 -16.68
N THR A 44 -10.65 23.66 -16.01
CA THR A 44 -10.09 24.72 -15.18
C THR A 44 -9.84 24.18 -13.78
N VAL A 45 -8.57 24.16 -13.38
CA VAL A 45 -8.13 23.54 -12.12
C VAL A 45 -7.41 24.58 -11.28
N LEU A 46 -7.83 24.73 -10.03
CA LEU A 46 -7.11 25.49 -9.00
C LEU A 46 -6.63 24.53 -7.91
N VAL A 47 -5.35 24.59 -7.57
CA VAL A 47 -4.79 23.96 -6.37
C VAL A 47 -4.50 25.03 -5.33
N VAL A 48 -5.00 24.88 -4.11
CA VAL A 48 -4.70 25.76 -2.97
C VAL A 48 -3.80 25.03 -2.00
N ASP A 49 -2.53 25.43 -1.89
CA ASP A 49 -1.55 24.73 -1.05
C ASP A 49 -0.90 25.66 -0.02
N GLY A 50 -0.86 25.17 1.23
CA GLY A 50 -0.18 25.86 2.33
C GLY A 50 1.35 25.89 2.22
N GLN A 51 1.94 25.06 1.40
CA GLN A 51 3.39 25.03 1.16
C GLN A 51 3.80 26.09 0.13
N ALA A 52 4.97 26.68 0.36
CA ALA A 52 5.66 27.45 -0.67
C ALA A 52 6.60 26.50 -1.44
N TYR A 53 6.62 26.62 -2.77
CA TYR A 53 7.52 25.85 -3.61
C TYR A 53 8.76 26.65 -4.01
N PRO A 54 9.94 25.98 -4.13
CA PRO A 54 10.15 24.55 -3.93
C PRO A 54 10.12 24.12 -2.46
N VAL A 55 9.56 22.94 -2.18
CA VAL A 55 9.64 22.31 -0.85
C VAL A 55 11.03 21.70 -0.65
N PRO A 56 11.52 21.55 0.61
CA PRO A 56 12.79 20.88 0.88
C PRO A 56 12.81 19.45 0.34
N VAL A 57 13.92 19.03 -0.23
CA VAL A 57 14.11 17.67 -0.77
C VAL A 57 13.93 16.63 0.33
N ALA A 58 14.60 16.78 1.47
CA ALA A 58 14.36 15.99 2.67
C ALA A 58 13.20 16.63 3.45
N ALA A 59 11.99 16.39 3.02
CA ALA A 59 10.81 16.93 3.68
C ALA A 59 10.31 15.94 4.74
N PHE A 60 9.76 16.40 5.84
CA PHE A 60 9.16 15.66 6.96
C PHE A 60 7.93 14.82 6.53
N LYS A 61 8.06 14.02 5.48
CA LYS A 61 6.98 13.29 4.84
C LYS A 61 7.22 11.78 4.91
N VAL A 62 6.17 11.01 4.77
CA VAL A 62 6.16 9.55 4.67
C VAL A 62 5.51 9.15 3.33
N GLY A 63 5.60 7.86 2.95
CA GLY A 63 5.09 7.36 1.67
C GLY A 63 6.14 7.49 0.56
N GLU A 64 7.35 7.05 0.88
CA GLU A 64 8.53 7.10 0.00
C GLU A 64 8.72 5.82 -0.81
N SER A 65 7.86 4.83 -0.63
CA SER A 65 7.94 3.51 -1.24
C SER A 65 6.65 3.18 -1.99
N THR A 66 6.76 2.64 -3.21
CA THR A 66 5.62 2.22 -4.03
C THR A 66 5.57 0.70 -4.18
N VAL A 67 4.39 0.17 -4.53
CA VAL A 67 4.18 -1.19 -4.99
C VAL A 67 3.40 -1.17 -6.31
N ASP A 68 3.06 -2.33 -6.87
CA ASP A 68 2.61 -2.51 -8.25
C ASP A 68 1.47 -1.56 -8.68
N ILE A 69 0.46 -1.32 -7.83
CA ILE A 69 -0.66 -0.41 -8.13
C ILE A 69 -0.17 1.02 -8.32
N ALA A 70 0.63 1.52 -7.38
CA ALA A 70 1.19 2.86 -7.45
C ALA A 70 2.21 2.98 -8.59
N GLY A 71 3.03 1.93 -8.82
CA GLY A 71 3.93 1.87 -9.96
C GLY A 71 3.19 2.04 -11.29
N PHE A 72 2.10 1.32 -11.49
CA PHE A 72 1.24 1.46 -12.66
C PHE A 72 0.59 2.84 -12.75
N TYR A 73 0.10 3.36 -11.63
CA TYR A 73 -0.49 4.69 -11.57
C TYR A 73 0.48 5.79 -12.04
N PHE A 74 1.69 5.81 -11.48
CA PHE A 74 2.70 6.79 -11.90
C PHE A 74 3.14 6.58 -13.34
N ALA A 75 3.46 5.35 -13.73
CA ALA A 75 4.01 5.06 -15.04
C ALA A 75 2.99 5.27 -16.17
N GLU A 76 1.76 4.75 -16.00
CA GLU A 76 0.78 4.68 -17.09
C GLU A 76 -0.31 5.76 -16.98
N LEU A 77 -0.94 5.88 -15.80
CA LEU A 77 -2.09 6.79 -15.66
C LEU A 77 -1.67 8.26 -15.57
N LEU A 78 -0.49 8.52 -15.01
CA LEU A 78 0.12 9.86 -14.94
C LEU A 78 1.16 10.11 -16.03
N GLU A 79 1.45 9.12 -16.89
CA GLU A 79 2.45 9.25 -17.98
C GLU A 79 3.83 9.71 -17.48
N LEU A 80 4.29 9.13 -16.36
CA LEU A 80 5.55 9.49 -15.70
C LEU A 80 6.63 8.38 -15.78
N ARG A 81 6.47 7.37 -16.63
CA ARG A 81 7.39 6.21 -16.70
C ARG A 81 8.86 6.64 -16.80
N ASP A 82 9.19 7.45 -17.80
CA ASP A 82 10.57 7.88 -18.07
C ASP A 82 11.08 8.82 -16.98
N TYR A 83 10.21 9.72 -16.49
CA TYR A 83 10.53 10.61 -15.38
C TYR A 83 10.89 9.83 -14.11
N MET A 84 10.05 8.86 -13.73
CA MET A 84 10.29 8.03 -12.53
C MET A 84 11.59 7.24 -12.65
N ALA A 85 11.88 6.68 -13.83
CA ALA A 85 13.11 5.94 -14.07
C ALA A 85 14.37 6.82 -14.00
N GLN A 86 14.27 8.11 -14.34
CA GLN A 86 15.39 9.05 -14.34
C GLN A 86 15.66 9.70 -12.98
N HIS A 87 14.61 9.94 -12.19
CA HIS A 87 14.70 10.77 -10.98
C HIS A 87 14.50 10.01 -9.67
N HIS A 88 14.04 8.76 -9.72
CA HIS A 88 13.79 7.94 -8.54
C HIS A 88 14.45 6.58 -8.64
N LEU A 89 14.74 5.96 -7.48
CA LEU A 89 15.39 4.66 -7.47
C LEU A 89 14.41 3.55 -7.85
N PRO A 90 14.82 2.58 -8.70
CA PRO A 90 14.03 1.38 -8.91
C PRO A 90 13.92 0.60 -7.59
N LYS A 91 12.74 0.03 -7.33
CA LYS A 91 12.53 -0.74 -6.11
C LYS A 91 12.58 -2.24 -6.36
N LEU A 92 13.41 -2.95 -5.56
CA LEU A 92 13.50 -4.41 -5.54
C LEU A 92 12.46 -5.02 -4.58
N GLY A 93 11.21 -4.60 -4.66
CA GLY A 93 10.12 -5.11 -3.84
C GLY A 93 10.26 -4.82 -2.34
N LEU A 94 9.50 -5.58 -1.56
CA LEU A 94 9.52 -5.58 -0.09
C LEU A 94 10.48 -6.67 0.38
N ARG A 95 11.25 -6.38 1.44
CA ARG A 95 12.19 -7.33 2.05
C ARG A 95 12.06 -7.32 3.54
N TYR A 96 12.07 -8.51 4.15
CA TYR A 96 11.88 -8.69 5.58
C TYR A 96 13.00 -9.51 6.18
N PHE A 97 13.51 -9.05 7.32
CA PHE A 97 14.49 -9.75 8.15
C PHE A 97 13.88 -10.00 9.53
N PHE A 98 13.87 -11.25 9.96
CA PHE A 98 13.31 -11.66 11.24
C PHE A 98 14.45 -11.89 12.24
N GLY A 99 15.01 -10.77 12.72
CA GLY A 99 16.16 -10.77 13.60
C GLY A 99 15.81 -10.95 15.08
N ALA A 100 16.84 -10.94 15.88
CA ALA A 100 16.77 -10.75 17.32
C ALA A 100 17.99 -9.91 17.73
N PRO A 101 17.92 -9.10 18.80
CA PRO A 101 18.99 -8.18 19.17
C PRO A 101 20.34 -8.86 19.46
N ASP A 102 20.31 -10.13 19.85
CA ASP A 102 21.49 -10.95 20.18
C ASP A 102 22.03 -11.77 18.98
N ARG A 103 21.46 -11.59 17.78
CA ARG A 103 21.84 -12.31 16.57
C ARG A 103 22.36 -11.39 15.49
N ALA A 104 23.29 -11.93 14.72
CA ALA A 104 23.77 -11.23 13.55
C ALA A 104 22.71 -11.24 12.42
N LEU A 105 22.67 -10.19 11.62
CA LEU A 105 21.66 -10.05 10.55
C LEU A 105 21.70 -11.20 9.55
N TRP A 106 22.88 -11.77 9.26
CA TRP A 106 23.01 -12.91 8.32
C TRP A 106 22.46 -14.23 8.84
N GLU A 107 22.18 -14.32 10.14
CA GLU A 107 21.53 -15.47 10.78
C GLU A 107 20.00 -15.33 10.81
N ALA A 108 19.49 -14.13 10.50
CA ALA A 108 18.06 -13.86 10.44
C ALA A 108 17.42 -14.53 9.22
N PRO A 109 16.25 -15.17 9.37
CA PRO A 109 15.42 -15.53 8.22
C PRO A 109 15.12 -14.29 7.37
N GLU A 110 15.24 -14.46 6.05
CA GLU A 110 15.07 -13.38 5.08
C GLU A 110 13.97 -13.74 4.07
N VAL A 111 13.07 -12.80 3.78
CA VAL A 111 12.07 -12.91 2.70
C VAL A 111 12.23 -11.70 1.79
N GLY A 112 12.34 -11.91 0.48
CA GLY A 112 12.50 -10.78 -0.46
C GLY A 112 12.63 -11.25 -1.89
N LEU A 113 12.90 -10.33 -2.80
CA LEU A 113 13.19 -10.63 -4.19
C LEU A 113 14.69 -10.74 -4.43
N SER A 114 15.11 -11.68 -5.28
CA SER A 114 16.49 -11.78 -5.77
C SER A 114 16.71 -11.00 -7.08
N ARG A 115 15.63 -10.57 -7.75
CA ARG A 115 15.64 -9.86 -9.04
C ARG A 115 14.49 -8.85 -9.12
N PHE A 116 14.66 -7.80 -9.92
CA PHE A 116 13.62 -6.81 -10.18
C PHE A 116 12.42 -7.43 -10.89
N SER A 117 11.24 -6.94 -10.55
CA SER A 117 10.01 -7.36 -11.20
C SER A 117 9.78 -6.60 -12.52
N ARG A 118 8.93 -7.18 -13.39
CA ARG A 118 8.54 -6.56 -14.66
C ARG A 118 7.75 -5.26 -14.46
N CYS A 119 6.91 -5.19 -13.43
CA CYS A 119 6.19 -3.98 -13.10
C CYS A 119 7.16 -3.00 -12.40
N PRO A 120 7.39 -1.80 -12.95
CA PRO A 120 8.29 -0.84 -12.33
C PRO A 120 7.68 -0.32 -11.02
N THR A 121 8.43 -0.46 -9.95
CA THR A 121 8.14 0.15 -8.66
C THR A 121 9.31 1.00 -8.22
N TYR A 122 9.08 2.00 -7.37
CA TYR A 122 10.07 3.04 -7.10
C TYR A 122 10.17 3.33 -5.60
N GLN A 123 11.39 3.72 -5.18
CA GLN A 123 11.63 4.44 -3.95
C GLN A 123 11.61 5.93 -4.29
N ILE A 124 10.64 6.65 -3.76
CA ILE A 124 10.33 8.02 -4.15
C ILE A 124 10.96 9.01 -3.17
N ASP A 125 11.76 9.93 -3.68
CA ASP A 125 12.07 11.14 -2.93
C ASP A 125 10.90 12.12 -3.08
N ARG A 126 10.12 12.26 -2.00
CA ARG A 126 8.87 13.03 -1.99
C ARG A 126 9.07 14.50 -2.30
N GLY A 127 10.16 15.10 -1.83
CA GLY A 127 10.45 16.50 -2.09
C GLY A 127 10.78 16.77 -3.56
N VAL A 128 11.55 15.87 -4.19
CA VAL A 128 11.85 15.95 -5.63
C VAL A 128 10.57 15.80 -6.44
N LEU A 129 9.83 14.72 -6.23
CA LEU A 129 8.60 14.45 -7.00
C LEU A 129 7.56 15.57 -6.87
N GLU A 130 7.34 16.11 -5.68
CA GLU A 130 6.33 17.14 -5.47
C GLU A 130 6.73 18.48 -6.10
N ASN A 131 8.02 18.85 -6.08
CA ASN A 131 8.52 20.04 -6.80
C ASN A 131 8.34 19.89 -8.31
N ASP A 132 8.71 18.74 -8.86
CA ASP A 132 8.61 18.52 -10.30
C ASP A 132 7.13 18.41 -10.76
N LEU A 133 6.25 17.79 -9.96
CA LEU A 133 4.81 17.78 -10.21
C LEU A 133 4.21 19.21 -10.17
N TYR A 134 4.70 20.08 -9.28
CA TYR A 134 4.30 21.47 -9.27
C TYR A 134 4.59 22.13 -10.61
N GLU A 135 5.82 22.04 -11.11
CA GLU A 135 6.22 22.62 -12.39
C GLU A 135 5.45 22.02 -13.57
N MET A 136 5.28 20.67 -13.59
CA MET A 136 4.51 19.99 -14.62
C MET A 136 3.04 20.44 -14.65
N ASN A 137 2.44 20.64 -13.49
CA ASN A 137 1.05 21.08 -13.37
C ASN A 137 0.88 22.54 -13.84
N VAL A 138 1.79 23.43 -13.47
CA VAL A 138 1.80 24.81 -13.95
C VAL A 138 1.94 24.83 -15.48
N ALA A 139 2.86 24.04 -16.04
CA ALA A 139 3.04 23.93 -17.48
C ALA A 139 1.80 23.37 -18.20
N ALA A 140 1.02 22.51 -17.53
CA ALA A 140 -0.25 21.98 -18.03
C ALA A 140 -1.44 22.95 -17.87
N GLY A 141 -1.23 24.15 -17.31
CA GLY A 141 -2.25 25.16 -17.11
C GLY A 141 -3.12 24.94 -15.87
N VAL A 142 -2.57 24.31 -14.83
CA VAL A 142 -3.16 24.31 -13.48
C VAL A 142 -2.80 25.62 -12.79
N GLU A 143 -3.78 26.32 -12.24
CA GLU A 143 -3.53 27.44 -11.35
C GLU A 143 -3.19 26.93 -9.95
N ILE A 144 -2.09 27.42 -9.36
CA ILE A 144 -1.65 26.97 -8.03
C ILE A 144 -1.41 28.17 -7.12
N ALA A 145 -2.24 28.30 -6.09
CA ALA A 145 -2.06 29.27 -5.02
C ALA A 145 -1.17 28.66 -3.93
N THR A 146 0.14 28.98 -3.97
CA THR A 146 1.14 28.47 -3.01
C THR A 146 1.24 29.36 -1.79
N GLY A 147 1.60 28.77 -0.62
CA GLY A 147 1.65 29.49 0.66
C GLY A 147 0.27 29.99 1.09
N ALA A 148 -0.78 29.39 0.55
CA ALA A 148 -2.16 29.81 0.74
C ALA A 148 -2.87 28.86 1.73
N ARG A 149 -3.59 29.44 2.69
CA ARG A 149 -4.28 28.67 3.72
C ARG A 149 -5.78 28.62 3.44
N VAL A 150 -6.32 27.43 3.25
CA VAL A 150 -7.78 27.22 3.19
C VAL A 150 -8.40 27.63 4.54
N LEU A 151 -9.39 28.51 4.48
CA LEU A 151 -10.12 29.00 5.65
C LEU A 151 -11.44 28.27 5.82
N ASP A 152 -12.17 28.07 4.72
CA ASP A 152 -13.45 27.34 4.72
C ASP A 152 -13.75 26.71 3.37
N ILE A 153 -14.56 25.66 3.38
CA ILE A 153 -15.15 24.97 2.24
C ILE A 153 -16.66 24.89 2.48
N GLU A 154 -17.42 25.73 1.81
CA GLU A 154 -18.88 25.70 1.87
C GLU A 154 -19.40 24.75 0.79
N LEU A 155 -19.93 23.62 1.24
CA LEU A 155 -20.50 22.61 0.35
C LEU A 155 -21.93 22.98 -0.03
N ALA A 156 -22.24 22.79 -1.31
CA ALA A 156 -23.58 22.96 -1.86
C ALA A 156 -24.15 21.63 -2.33
N PRO A 157 -25.47 21.40 -2.25
CA PRO A 157 -26.07 20.13 -2.62
C PRO A 157 -26.16 19.95 -4.14
N GLY A 158 -26.06 18.71 -4.59
CA GLY A 158 -26.26 18.31 -5.98
C GLY A 158 -25.30 19.01 -6.94
N ALA A 159 -25.82 19.70 -7.93
CA ALA A 159 -25.05 20.36 -8.99
C ALA A 159 -24.73 21.83 -8.72
N GLN A 160 -25.11 22.36 -7.56
CA GLN A 160 -24.79 23.74 -7.20
C GLN A 160 -23.30 23.92 -6.94
N PRO A 161 -22.70 25.08 -7.30
CA PRO A 161 -21.28 25.30 -7.11
C PRO A 161 -20.93 25.42 -5.62
N HIS A 162 -19.86 24.75 -5.21
CA HIS A 162 -19.25 24.94 -3.91
C HIS A 162 -18.51 26.27 -3.84
N ARG A 163 -18.21 26.73 -2.61
CA ARG A 163 -17.38 27.90 -2.37
C ARG A 163 -16.18 27.53 -1.52
N VAL A 164 -14.97 27.90 -1.95
CA VAL A 164 -13.73 27.75 -1.21
C VAL A 164 -13.18 29.10 -0.85
N ALA A 165 -13.01 29.37 0.44
CA ALA A 165 -12.38 30.57 0.97
C ALA A 165 -10.95 30.22 1.44
N PHE A 166 -9.98 31.03 1.04
CA PHE A 166 -8.59 30.85 1.44
C PHE A 166 -7.89 32.21 1.62
N ARG A 167 -6.81 32.22 2.40
CA ARG A 167 -5.93 33.37 2.53
C ARG A 167 -4.69 33.11 1.70
N ASP A 168 -4.38 34.00 0.78
CA ASP A 168 -3.20 33.90 -0.06
C ASP A 168 -1.90 34.22 0.73
N ARG A 169 -0.75 34.03 0.10
CA ARG A 169 0.56 34.27 0.70
C ARG A 169 0.78 35.73 1.16
N ASP A 170 0.07 36.67 0.54
CA ASP A 170 0.17 38.09 0.86
C ASP A 170 -0.81 38.52 1.98
N GLY A 171 -1.59 37.55 2.50
CA GLY A 171 -2.52 37.76 3.61
C GLY A 171 -3.93 38.16 3.20
N HIS A 172 -4.21 38.29 1.89
CA HIS A 172 -5.54 38.65 1.40
C HIS A 172 -6.49 37.45 1.42
N GLU A 173 -7.72 37.70 1.88
CA GLU A 173 -8.76 36.68 1.81
C GLU A 173 -9.40 36.68 0.42
N ARG A 174 -9.42 35.50 -0.18
CA ARG A 174 -10.02 35.23 -1.48
C ARG A 174 -11.09 34.16 -1.34
N ALA A 175 -12.08 34.21 -2.23
CA ALA A 175 -13.07 33.16 -2.35
C ALA A 175 -13.28 32.84 -3.83
N VAL A 176 -13.43 31.54 -4.13
CA VAL A 176 -13.68 31.02 -5.47
C VAL A 176 -14.87 30.08 -5.46
N ARG A 177 -15.51 29.88 -6.59
CA ARG A 177 -16.55 28.87 -6.78
C ARG A 177 -16.02 27.72 -7.61
N CYS A 178 -16.54 26.52 -7.35
CA CYS A 178 -16.15 25.35 -8.13
C CYS A 178 -17.28 24.34 -8.26
N ARG A 179 -17.26 23.59 -9.35
CA ARG A 179 -18.18 22.47 -9.57
C ARG A 179 -17.84 21.29 -8.68
N TRP A 180 -16.54 20.96 -8.59
CA TRP A 180 -15.99 19.92 -7.72
C TRP A 180 -15.02 20.52 -6.71
N VAL A 181 -15.05 20.03 -5.49
CA VAL A 181 -14.04 20.36 -4.48
C VAL A 181 -13.44 19.09 -3.89
N VAL A 182 -12.12 19.05 -3.77
CA VAL A 182 -11.41 17.90 -3.23
C VAL A 182 -10.52 18.31 -2.07
N ASP A 183 -10.73 17.70 -0.91
CA ASP A 183 -9.84 17.80 0.25
C ASP A 183 -8.66 16.84 0.06
N ALA A 184 -7.48 17.40 -0.18
CA ALA A 184 -6.20 16.72 -0.27
C ALA A 184 -5.20 17.27 0.77
N MET A 185 -5.71 17.88 1.88
CA MET A 185 -4.89 18.53 2.90
C MET A 185 -4.28 17.58 3.93
N GLY A 186 -4.22 16.30 3.60
CA GLY A 186 -3.56 15.29 4.42
C GLY A 186 -4.16 15.22 5.84
N ARG A 187 -3.32 15.12 6.86
CA ARG A 187 -3.74 14.95 8.25
C ARG A 187 -4.57 16.10 8.83
N LEU A 188 -4.74 17.22 8.12
CA LEU A 188 -5.71 18.24 8.52
C LEU A 188 -7.13 17.70 8.46
N ARG A 189 -7.43 16.78 7.52
CA ARG A 189 -8.73 16.10 7.40
C ARG A 189 -9.89 17.09 7.46
N PHE A 190 -9.81 18.17 6.68
CA PHE A 190 -10.66 19.35 6.85
C PHE A 190 -12.13 19.00 6.69
N LEU A 191 -12.52 18.36 5.58
CA LEU A 191 -13.91 17.96 5.35
C LEU A 191 -14.36 16.86 6.31
N GLN A 192 -13.51 15.88 6.61
CA GLN A 192 -13.85 14.85 7.59
C GLN A 192 -14.22 15.45 8.95
N ARG A 193 -13.41 16.40 9.43
CA ARG A 193 -13.68 17.07 10.72
C ARG A 193 -14.90 17.95 10.66
N LYS A 194 -15.04 18.74 9.59
CA LYS A 194 -16.17 19.65 9.38
C LYS A 194 -17.51 18.91 9.35
N LEU A 195 -17.52 17.72 8.73
CA LEU A 195 -18.73 16.93 8.52
C LEU A 195 -18.94 15.79 9.55
N GLY A 196 -18.00 15.60 10.48
CA GLY A 196 -18.08 14.53 11.47
C GLY A 196 -17.99 13.12 10.87
N LEU A 197 -17.20 12.94 9.81
CA LEU A 197 -17.08 11.67 9.06
C LEU A 197 -16.00 10.73 9.59
N GLN A 198 -15.26 11.14 10.60
CA GLN A 198 -14.16 10.38 11.16
C GLN A 198 -14.66 9.06 11.77
N ARG A 199 -13.94 7.99 11.46
CA ARG A 199 -14.09 6.70 12.13
C ARG A 199 -12.76 6.33 12.76
N GLU A 200 -12.78 5.93 14.00
CA GLU A 200 -11.63 5.38 14.70
C GLU A 200 -11.34 3.96 14.18
N THR A 201 -10.07 3.58 14.25
CA THR A 201 -9.61 2.24 13.92
C THR A 201 -9.32 1.44 15.18
N ASP A 202 -9.35 0.12 15.10
CA ASP A 202 -9.03 -0.74 16.23
C ASP A 202 -7.51 -0.74 16.51
N GLY A 203 -7.12 -0.32 17.71
CA GLY A 203 -5.73 -0.33 18.17
C GLY A 203 -5.02 1.02 17.99
N MET A 204 -3.95 1.21 18.75
CA MET A 204 -3.07 2.38 18.67
C MET A 204 -1.80 2.00 17.94
N PHE A 205 -1.50 2.70 16.85
CA PHE A 205 -0.29 2.49 16.08
C PHE A 205 0.51 3.78 16.01
N ASN A 206 1.80 3.66 16.25
CA ASN A 206 2.68 4.80 16.39
C ASN A 206 3.88 4.66 15.46
N ALA A 207 4.45 5.79 15.05
CA ALA A 207 5.66 5.80 14.24
C ALA A 207 6.61 6.93 14.69
N ALA A 208 7.90 6.66 14.62
CA ALA A 208 8.96 7.64 14.73
C ALA A 208 9.94 7.42 13.58
N TRP A 209 10.25 8.48 12.80
CA TRP A 209 11.14 8.33 11.66
C TRP A 209 12.03 9.55 11.46
N PHE A 210 13.13 9.33 10.76
CA PHE A 210 14.10 10.34 10.41
C PHE A 210 14.81 9.97 9.11
N ARG A 211 15.49 10.95 8.53
CA ARG A 211 16.39 10.71 7.39
C ARG A 211 17.83 10.86 7.81
N VAL A 212 18.67 10.01 7.25
CA VAL A 212 20.13 10.13 7.38
C VAL A 212 20.71 10.63 6.05
N ARG A 213 21.72 11.50 6.13
CA ARG A 213 22.45 11.97 4.98
C ARG A 213 23.37 10.86 4.46
N GLY A 214 23.17 10.49 3.22
CA GLY A 214 23.95 9.47 2.55
C GLY A 214 23.31 8.08 2.59
N ARG A 215 24.00 7.15 1.95
CA ARG A 215 23.60 5.76 1.76
C ARG A 215 23.79 4.96 3.06
N LEU A 216 22.71 4.47 3.62
CA LEU A 216 22.71 3.46 4.69
C LEU A 216 22.28 2.14 4.07
N ASP A 217 23.24 1.27 3.78
CA ASP A 217 23.00 0.02 3.04
C ASP A 217 22.94 -1.18 3.99
N ILE A 218 21.89 -1.96 3.87
CA ILE A 218 21.71 -3.21 4.65
C ILE A 218 22.84 -4.23 4.37
N GLU A 219 23.43 -4.20 3.17
CA GLU A 219 24.57 -5.06 2.79
C GLU A 219 25.82 -4.76 3.61
N ASP A 220 26.01 -3.52 4.06
CA ASP A 220 27.15 -3.09 4.87
C ASP A 220 27.08 -3.56 6.34
N PHE A 221 25.93 -4.12 6.75
CA PHE A 221 25.76 -4.69 8.08
C PHE A 221 26.27 -6.14 8.16
N VAL A 222 26.61 -6.74 7.01
CA VAL A 222 27.03 -8.12 6.92
C VAL A 222 28.45 -8.19 6.36
N PRO A 223 29.40 -8.83 7.08
CA PRO A 223 30.78 -8.96 6.62
C PRO A 223 30.87 -9.70 5.27
N ASP A 224 31.81 -9.29 4.42
CA ASP A 224 32.06 -9.93 3.12
C ASP A 224 32.43 -11.44 3.25
N THR A 225 32.88 -11.86 4.42
CA THR A 225 33.15 -13.28 4.71
C THR A 225 31.89 -14.16 4.75
N GLN A 226 30.70 -13.55 4.83
CA GLN A 226 29.41 -14.26 4.79
C GLN A 226 28.98 -14.49 3.33
N VAL A 227 29.79 -15.23 2.58
CA VAL A 227 29.62 -15.46 1.14
C VAL A 227 28.26 -16.04 0.77
N GLU A 228 27.77 -17.00 1.57
CA GLU A 228 26.47 -17.65 1.34
C GLU A 228 25.31 -16.68 1.46
N TRP A 229 25.34 -15.77 2.44
CA TRP A 229 24.32 -14.75 2.59
C TRP A 229 24.28 -13.79 1.40
N HIS A 230 25.46 -13.31 0.95
CA HIS A 230 25.56 -12.43 -0.22
C HIS A 230 25.11 -13.13 -1.52
N ALA A 231 25.38 -14.43 -1.65
CA ALA A 231 24.98 -15.22 -2.82
C ALA A 231 23.46 -15.40 -2.98
N ARG A 232 22.66 -15.27 -1.89
CA ARG A 232 21.18 -15.36 -1.95
C ARG A 232 20.57 -14.27 -2.85
N VAL A 233 21.21 -13.10 -2.93
CA VAL A 233 20.77 -11.97 -3.76
C VAL A 233 21.97 -11.48 -4.58
N PRO A 234 22.13 -12.00 -5.81
CA PRO A 234 23.24 -11.63 -6.68
C PRO A 234 23.31 -10.13 -6.95
N GLY A 235 24.51 -9.60 -7.08
CA GLY A 235 24.74 -8.18 -7.38
C GLY A 235 24.60 -7.24 -6.18
N ARG A 236 24.37 -7.74 -4.98
CA ARG A 236 24.22 -6.93 -3.77
C ARG A 236 23.16 -5.84 -3.92
N VAL A 237 22.01 -6.21 -4.43
CA VAL A 237 20.92 -5.28 -4.77
C VAL A 237 19.88 -5.12 -3.66
N ARG A 238 20.08 -5.69 -2.46
CA ARG A 238 19.17 -5.52 -1.31
C ARG A 238 18.94 -4.06 -0.94
N TYR A 239 19.92 -3.20 -1.22
CA TYR A 239 19.80 -1.76 -1.06
C TYR A 239 18.53 -1.20 -1.71
N PHE A 240 18.19 -1.67 -2.90
CA PHE A 240 17.03 -1.19 -3.65
C PHE A 240 15.68 -1.71 -3.12
N SER A 241 15.67 -2.61 -2.14
CA SER A 241 14.43 -3.03 -1.47
C SER A 241 13.97 -1.99 -0.46
N THR A 242 12.67 -1.96 -0.16
CA THR A 242 12.23 -1.45 1.13
C THR A 242 12.55 -2.54 2.16
N ASN A 243 13.61 -2.34 2.92
CA ASN A 243 14.08 -3.31 3.90
C ASN A 243 13.31 -3.12 5.21
N HIS A 244 12.73 -4.20 5.73
CA HIS A 244 11.99 -4.23 6.99
C HIS A 244 12.72 -5.15 7.97
N LEU A 245 13.02 -4.65 9.17
CA LEU A 245 13.49 -5.48 10.27
C LEU A 245 12.31 -5.70 11.20
N MET A 246 11.99 -6.98 11.45
CA MET A 246 10.74 -7.42 12.05
C MET A 246 10.96 -7.93 13.46
N GLY A 247 10.16 -7.43 14.40
CA GLY A 247 10.19 -7.91 15.78
C GLY A 247 8.79 -7.94 16.42
N PRO A 248 8.66 -8.44 17.66
CA PRO A 248 7.38 -8.53 18.34
C PRO A 248 6.69 -7.17 18.50
N GLY A 249 5.61 -6.95 17.76
CA GLY A 249 4.80 -5.73 17.82
C GLY A 249 5.41 -4.49 17.18
N TYR A 250 6.48 -4.65 16.40
CA TYR A 250 7.12 -3.55 15.68
C TYR A 250 7.72 -3.99 14.35
N TRP A 251 8.04 -3.01 13.51
CA TRP A 251 8.92 -3.13 12.36
C TRP A 251 9.71 -1.84 12.14
N VAL A 252 10.89 -1.97 11.55
CA VAL A 252 11.76 -0.85 11.21
C VAL A 252 11.97 -0.83 9.70
N TRP A 253 11.85 0.34 9.05
CA TRP A 253 12.16 0.46 7.63
C TRP A 253 13.52 1.10 7.38
N LEU A 254 14.17 0.65 6.31
CA LEU A 254 15.26 1.34 5.62
C LEU A 254 14.82 1.54 4.18
N ILE A 255 14.64 2.80 3.75
CA ILE A 255 14.19 3.18 2.41
C ILE A 255 15.25 4.09 1.79
N PRO A 256 15.99 3.63 0.76
CA PRO A 256 16.89 4.49 0.01
C PRO A 256 16.11 5.49 -0.83
N LEU A 257 16.65 6.70 -1.00
CA LEU A 257 16.02 7.78 -1.75
C LEU A 257 16.88 8.20 -2.94
N GLY A 258 16.26 8.72 -4.00
CA GLY A 258 16.93 9.19 -5.20
C GLY A 258 17.91 10.32 -4.94
N SER A 259 17.74 11.11 -3.89
CA SER A 259 18.70 12.12 -3.43
C SER A 259 20.00 11.55 -2.83
N GLY A 260 20.13 10.22 -2.73
CA GLY A 260 21.26 9.54 -2.09
C GLY A 260 21.16 9.47 -0.56
N ASN A 261 20.06 9.94 0.04
CA ASN A 261 19.77 9.82 1.46
C ASN A 261 19.01 8.53 1.76
N THR A 262 18.87 8.20 3.05
CA THR A 262 18.11 7.03 3.48
C THR A 262 17.09 7.42 4.53
N SER A 263 15.84 7.00 4.35
CA SER A 263 14.77 7.12 5.35
C SER A 263 14.81 5.92 6.29
N VAL A 264 14.73 6.17 7.59
CA VAL A 264 14.71 5.18 8.67
C VAL A 264 13.52 5.46 9.55
N GLY A 265 12.71 4.44 9.82
CA GLY A 265 11.57 4.64 10.72
C GLY A 265 11.21 3.40 11.50
N ILE A 266 10.66 3.64 12.68
CA ILE A 266 10.16 2.63 13.60
C ILE A 266 8.64 2.75 13.62
N VAL A 267 7.94 1.66 13.41
CA VAL A 267 6.48 1.59 13.55
C VAL A 267 6.12 0.52 14.57
N SER A 268 5.18 0.82 15.42
CA SER A 268 4.86 -0.08 16.53
C SER A 268 3.38 -0.09 16.88
N SER A 269 2.93 -1.24 17.39
CA SER A 269 1.66 -1.35 18.11
C SER A 269 1.84 -0.78 19.52
N GLY A 270 1.07 0.23 19.89
CA GLY A 270 1.09 0.84 21.21
C GLY A 270 0.73 -0.12 22.35
N ALA A 271 0.10 -1.25 22.05
CA ALA A 271 -0.20 -2.31 23.00
C ALA A 271 1.05 -3.13 23.41
N LEU A 272 2.07 -3.19 22.52
CA LEU A 272 3.27 -4.01 22.71
C LEU A 272 4.54 -3.17 22.89
N GLN A 273 4.58 -1.96 22.30
CA GLN A 273 5.73 -1.06 22.31
C GLN A 273 5.24 0.36 22.59
N ALA A 274 5.62 0.92 23.73
CA ALA A 274 5.19 2.25 24.14
C ALA A 274 5.87 3.34 23.31
N ILE A 275 5.09 4.30 22.78
CA ILE A 275 5.64 5.40 21.95
C ILE A 275 6.60 6.28 22.73
N GLU A 276 6.44 6.39 24.05
CA GLU A 276 7.29 7.16 24.94
C GLU A 276 8.75 6.68 24.96
N GLU A 277 9.00 5.45 24.49
CA GLU A 277 10.35 4.90 24.34
C GLU A 277 11.07 5.37 23.06
N MET A 278 10.35 6.02 22.12
CA MET A 278 10.89 6.44 20.81
C MET A 278 10.37 7.82 20.35
N ASP A 279 9.75 8.60 21.20
CA ASP A 279 9.09 9.86 20.84
C ASP A 279 10.02 11.09 20.80
N THR A 280 11.30 10.89 21.06
CA THR A 280 12.38 11.86 20.79
C THR A 280 13.47 11.18 19.98
N LEU A 281 14.27 11.97 19.26
CA LEU A 281 15.36 11.41 18.46
C LEU A 281 16.32 10.57 19.31
N GLU A 282 16.71 11.06 20.47
CA GLU A 282 17.59 10.36 21.40
C GLU A 282 16.99 9.00 21.82
N ARG A 283 15.72 9.00 22.23
CA ARG A 283 15.02 7.77 22.61
C ARG A 283 14.85 6.80 21.44
N ALA A 284 14.58 7.31 20.23
CA ALA A 284 14.46 6.47 19.04
C ALA A 284 15.78 5.78 18.69
N ILE A 285 16.92 6.47 18.82
CA ILE A 285 18.25 5.89 18.65
C ILE A 285 18.55 4.86 19.74
N ASP A 286 18.25 5.15 20.99
CA ASP A 286 18.41 4.21 22.12
C ASP A 286 17.51 2.98 21.95
N TRP A 287 16.31 3.17 21.43
CA TRP A 287 15.39 2.07 21.10
C TRP A 287 15.98 1.18 20.00
N LEU A 288 16.49 1.77 18.90
CA LEU A 288 17.17 1.03 17.85
C LEU A 288 18.40 0.29 18.38
N ALA A 289 19.17 0.87 19.27
CA ALA A 289 20.34 0.20 19.85
C ALA A 289 19.96 -1.06 20.68
N ARG A 290 18.78 -1.05 21.29
CA ARG A 290 18.27 -2.22 22.06
C ARG A 290 17.63 -3.30 21.18
N HIS A 291 16.93 -2.90 20.12
CA HIS A 291 16.10 -3.81 19.32
C HIS A 291 16.73 -4.18 17.97
N GLU A 292 17.43 -3.24 17.34
CA GLU A 292 18.06 -3.37 16.02
C GLU A 292 19.48 -2.81 16.03
N PRO A 293 20.42 -3.39 16.80
CA PRO A 293 21.75 -2.83 17.05
C PRO A 293 22.57 -2.59 15.78
N ALA A 294 22.41 -3.41 14.73
CA ALA A 294 23.08 -3.21 13.45
C ALA A 294 22.64 -1.91 12.77
N VAL A 295 21.33 -1.59 12.81
CA VAL A 295 20.79 -0.33 12.29
C VAL A 295 21.30 0.85 13.09
N ALA A 296 21.25 0.78 14.42
CA ALA A 296 21.75 1.84 15.29
C ALA A 296 23.23 2.15 15.03
N ALA A 297 24.07 1.12 14.90
CA ALA A 297 25.49 1.27 14.56
C ALA A 297 25.70 1.87 13.15
N GLY A 298 24.83 1.53 12.20
CA GLY A 298 24.81 2.14 10.88
C GLY A 298 24.47 3.63 10.96
N VAL A 299 23.34 3.96 11.58
CA VAL A 299 22.84 5.34 11.75
C VAL A 299 23.86 6.24 12.43
N ALA A 300 24.57 5.74 13.45
CA ALA A 300 25.59 6.51 14.19
C ALA A 300 26.74 7.05 13.31
N ARG A 301 26.89 6.54 12.08
CA ARG A 301 27.92 6.98 11.12
C ARG A 301 27.44 8.10 10.17
N HIS A 302 26.17 8.51 10.30
CA HIS A 302 25.53 9.46 9.41
C HIS A 302 24.97 10.67 10.14
N GLU A 303 24.88 11.81 9.45
CA GLU A 303 24.16 12.99 9.93
C GLU A 303 22.65 12.75 9.85
N ILE A 304 21.92 13.00 10.92
CA ILE A 304 20.46 12.95 10.93
C ILE A 304 19.92 14.29 10.46
N MET A 305 19.02 14.27 9.48
CA MET A 305 18.53 15.45 8.76
C MET A 305 17.22 15.99 9.33
N ASP A 306 16.35 15.12 9.80
CA ASP A 306 15.03 15.45 10.37
C ASP A 306 14.61 14.39 11.40
N PHE A 307 13.53 14.68 12.14
CA PHE A 307 12.88 13.70 13.01
C PHE A 307 11.39 14.02 13.13
N VAL A 308 10.55 13.01 12.99
CA VAL A 308 9.09 13.15 13.09
C VAL A 308 8.50 12.01 13.90
N VAL A 309 7.45 12.32 14.66
CA VAL A 309 6.65 11.35 15.42
C VAL A 309 5.20 11.45 15.00
N ALA A 310 4.58 10.30 14.79
CA ALA A 310 3.14 10.18 14.60
C ALA A 310 2.57 9.26 15.67
N ARG A 311 1.68 9.81 16.50
CA ARG A 311 0.98 9.07 17.55
C ARG A 311 -0.40 8.70 17.05
N ASP A 312 -0.80 7.47 17.30
CA ASP A 312 -2.14 6.96 16.92
C ASP A 312 -2.53 7.42 15.51
N PHE A 313 -1.69 7.02 14.56
CA PHE A 313 -1.72 7.62 13.23
C PHE A 313 -2.82 7.05 12.33
N SER A 314 -3.37 5.88 12.65
CA SER A 314 -4.34 5.19 11.80
C SER A 314 -5.75 5.74 12.00
N TYR A 315 -6.45 5.99 10.91
CA TYR A 315 -7.86 6.42 10.91
C TYR A 315 -8.51 6.17 9.55
N THR A 316 -9.83 6.10 9.55
CA THR A 316 -10.64 5.98 8.33
C THR A 316 -11.81 6.97 8.34
N SER A 317 -12.67 6.90 7.35
CA SER A 317 -13.83 7.76 7.18
C SER A 317 -15.09 6.96 6.86
N SER A 318 -16.25 7.54 7.15
CA SER A 318 -17.54 6.96 6.73
C SER A 318 -17.94 7.35 5.31
N LEU A 319 -17.34 8.40 4.75
CA LEU A 319 -17.60 8.90 3.40
C LEU A 319 -16.36 9.63 2.87
N VAL A 320 -15.89 9.28 1.67
CA VAL A 320 -14.74 9.91 1.01
C VAL A 320 -15.07 10.44 -0.38
N ILE A 321 -16.13 9.95 -1.03
CA ILE A 321 -16.64 10.44 -2.31
C ILE A 321 -18.14 10.66 -2.18
N SER A 322 -18.61 11.89 -2.46
CA SER A 322 -20.00 12.29 -2.31
C SER A 322 -20.71 12.51 -3.65
N ALA A 323 -21.99 12.18 -3.68
CA ALA A 323 -22.88 12.55 -4.76
C ALA A 323 -23.04 14.08 -4.95
N ASP A 324 -22.70 14.86 -3.93
CA ASP A 324 -22.66 16.32 -3.99
C ASP A 324 -21.36 16.87 -4.59
N ARG A 325 -20.58 16.07 -5.33
CA ARG A 325 -19.38 16.53 -6.08
C ARG A 325 -18.25 17.05 -5.20
N TRP A 326 -18.04 16.42 -4.07
CA TRP A 326 -16.84 16.61 -3.27
C TRP A 326 -16.20 15.26 -2.93
N ALA A 327 -14.89 15.29 -2.68
CA ALA A 327 -14.15 14.12 -2.26
C ALA A 327 -13.03 14.47 -1.28
N CYS A 328 -12.57 13.46 -0.53
CA CYS A 328 -11.32 13.45 0.21
C CYS A 328 -10.37 12.45 -0.46
N VAL A 329 -9.08 12.78 -0.59
CA VAL A 329 -8.07 11.91 -1.20
C VAL A 329 -6.78 11.86 -0.37
N GLY A 330 -6.06 10.74 -0.43
CA GLY A 330 -4.86 10.50 0.34
C GLY A 330 -5.13 10.51 1.85
N GLU A 331 -4.22 11.06 2.64
CA GLU A 331 -4.39 11.12 4.10
C GLU A 331 -5.59 11.99 4.54
N ALA A 332 -6.20 12.79 3.66
CA ALA A 332 -7.46 13.45 3.96
C ALA A 332 -8.65 12.49 3.90
N ALA A 333 -8.54 11.38 3.20
CA ALA A 333 -9.53 10.31 3.12
C ALA A 333 -9.38 9.26 4.23
N ALA A 334 -8.20 8.66 4.33
CA ALA A 334 -7.87 7.65 5.33
C ALA A 334 -6.34 7.55 5.46
N PHE A 335 -5.86 7.02 6.57
CA PHE A 335 -4.47 6.67 6.75
C PHE A 335 -4.34 5.32 7.42
N ALA A 336 -3.96 4.33 6.64
CA ALA A 336 -3.61 3.00 7.13
C ALA A 336 -2.11 2.92 7.46
N ASP A 337 -1.73 1.82 8.10
CA ASP A 337 -0.32 1.52 8.39
C ASP A 337 0.53 1.42 7.11
N PRO A 338 1.73 2.01 7.07
CA PRO A 338 2.58 1.99 5.88
C PRO A 338 3.27 0.66 5.57
N PHE A 339 3.03 -0.42 6.31
CA PHE A 339 3.77 -1.70 6.26
C PHE A 339 3.92 -2.29 4.85
N TYR A 340 2.86 -2.34 4.07
CA TYR A 340 2.88 -2.82 2.68
C TYR A 340 2.96 -1.69 1.65
N SER A 341 3.31 -0.47 2.06
CA SER A 341 3.34 0.73 1.21
C SER A 341 1.98 1.06 0.52
N PRO A 342 0.84 0.99 1.22
CA PRO A 342 -0.47 1.12 0.59
C PRO A 342 -0.86 2.55 0.24
N GLY A 343 -0.23 3.57 0.85
CA GLY A 343 -0.68 4.96 0.75
C GLY A 343 -0.82 5.47 -0.69
N SER A 344 0.19 5.25 -1.54
CA SER A 344 0.13 5.65 -2.94
C SER A 344 -0.86 4.80 -3.77
N ASN A 345 -1.16 3.56 -3.36
CA ASN A 345 -2.19 2.75 -3.98
C ASN A 345 -3.59 3.33 -3.73
N MET A 346 -3.84 3.81 -2.51
CA MET A 346 -5.12 4.43 -2.17
C MET A 346 -5.31 5.74 -2.93
N ILE A 347 -4.26 6.58 -3.01
CA ILE A 347 -4.26 7.77 -3.87
C ILE A 347 -4.61 7.42 -5.32
N ALA A 348 -4.06 6.34 -5.85
CA ALA A 348 -4.34 5.90 -7.21
C ALA A 348 -5.82 5.56 -7.43
N PHE A 349 -6.44 4.81 -6.51
CA PHE A 349 -7.87 4.47 -6.57
C PHE A 349 -8.76 5.70 -6.42
N GLU A 350 -8.49 6.53 -5.42
CA GLU A 350 -9.27 7.72 -5.08
C GLU A 350 -9.24 8.75 -6.21
N ASN A 351 -8.05 9.12 -6.66
CA ASN A 351 -7.88 10.10 -7.73
C ASN A 351 -8.52 9.64 -9.03
N THR A 352 -8.33 8.36 -9.40
CA THR A 352 -8.90 7.83 -10.64
C THR A 352 -10.43 7.78 -10.57
N ALA A 353 -11.01 7.48 -9.41
CA ALA A 353 -12.46 7.55 -9.19
C ALA A 353 -13.00 8.98 -9.34
N VAL A 354 -12.33 9.97 -8.72
CA VAL A 354 -12.71 11.39 -8.83
C VAL A 354 -12.63 11.87 -10.29
N VAL A 355 -11.56 11.51 -11.01
CA VAL A 355 -11.38 11.90 -12.42
C VAL A 355 -12.46 11.28 -13.31
N ALA A 356 -12.85 10.02 -13.06
CA ALA A 356 -13.94 9.36 -13.78
C ALA A 356 -15.28 10.09 -13.55
N LEU A 357 -15.63 10.36 -12.29
CA LEU A 357 -16.86 11.08 -11.95
C LEU A 357 -16.90 12.51 -12.50
N LEU A 358 -15.77 13.20 -12.50
CA LEU A 358 -15.64 14.52 -13.12
C LEU A 358 -15.96 14.47 -14.62
N GLY A 359 -15.46 13.44 -15.32
CA GLY A 359 -15.74 13.22 -16.74
C GLY A 359 -17.19 12.87 -17.01
N GLU A 360 -17.80 11.98 -16.21
CA GLU A 360 -19.22 11.64 -16.28
C GLU A 360 -20.11 12.87 -16.05
N ASP A 361 -19.77 13.71 -15.06
CA ASP A 361 -20.50 14.95 -14.79
C ASP A 361 -20.39 15.98 -15.94
N ALA A 362 -19.20 16.11 -16.52
CA ALA A 362 -18.98 16.97 -17.68
C ALA A 362 -19.77 16.50 -18.93
N ALA A 363 -19.93 15.19 -19.08
CA ALA A 363 -20.75 14.60 -20.13
C ALA A 363 -22.27 14.67 -19.86
N GLY A 364 -22.70 15.17 -18.68
CA GLY A 364 -24.10 15.16 -18.24
C GLY A 364 -24.63 13.76 -17.89
N ALA A 365 -23.73 12.81 -17.61
CA ALA A 365 -24.00 11.42 -17.30
C ALA A 365 -23.73 11.07 -15.82
N PHE A 366 -23.57 12.08 -14.96
CA PHE A 366 -23.31 11.85 -13.53
C PHE A 366 -24.48 11.12 -12.87
N ASP A 367 -24.14 10.03 -12.16
CA ASP A 367 -25.08 9.18 -11.43
C ASP A 367 -24.67 9.11 -9.95
N GLU A 368 -25.59 9.47 -9.05
CA GLU A 368 -25.39 9.43 -7.59
C GLU A 368 -25.13 7.99 -7.10
N THR A 369 -25.78 6.99 -7.71
CA THR A 369 -25.55 5.57 -7.40
C THR A 369 -24.11 5.19 -7.71
N ARG A 370 -23.60 5.69 -8.84
CA ARG A 370 -22.22 5.46 -9.27
C ARG A 370 -21.21 6.07 -8.29
N ALA A 371 -21.45 7.29 -7.83
CA ALA A 371 -20.62 7.92 -6.80
C ALA A 371 -20.62 7.10 -5.50
N ALA A 372 -21.78 6.59 -5.08
CA ALA A 372 -21.90 5.72 -3.90
C ALA A 372 -21.19 4.37 -4.07
N GLU A 373 -21.22 3.76 -5.26
CA GLU A 373 -20.47 2.53 -5.55
C GLU A 373 -18.97 2.74 -5.47
N LEU A 374 -18.44 3.83 -6.06
CA LEU A 374 -17.02 4.16 -6.00
C LEU A 374 -16.57 4.50 -4.57
N ASN A 375 -17.39 5.24 -3.81
CA ASN A 375 -17.15 5.46 -2.40
C ASN A 375 -17.04 4.14 -1.62
N SER A 376 -17.99 3.23 -1.83
CA SER A 376 -18.00 1.94 -1.15
C SER A 376 -16.78 1.08 -1.52
N PHE A 377 -16.36 1.12 -2.79
CA PHE A 377 -15.16 0.43 -3.24
C PHE A 377 -13.90 0.96 -2.53
N VAL A 378 -13.70 2.29 -2.53
CA VAL A 378 -12.53 2.91 -1.89
C VAL A 378 -12.48 2.61 -0.41
N LEU A 379 -13.61 2.76 0.30
CA LEU A 379 -13.69 2.44 1.73
C LEU A 379 -13.39 0.96 2.00
N ALA A 380 -13.90 0.03 1.19
CA ALA A 380 -13.63 -1.39 1.35
C ALA A 380 -12.14 -1.74 1.14
N GLN A 381 -11.44 -1.06 0.21
CA GLN A 381 -9.99 -1.22 0.04
C GLN A 381 -9.23 -0.73 1.28
N ASN A 382 -9.58 0.45 1.82
CA ASN A 382 -8.98 0.98 3.03
C ASN A 382 -9.20 0.05 4.24
N ASP A 383 -10.45 -0.36 4.48
CA ASP A 383 -10.83 -1.23 5.61
C ASP A 383 -10.10 -2.59 5.53
N TRP A 384 -9.92 -3.14 4.32
CA TRP A 384 -9.17 -4.38 4.12
C TRP A 384 -7.69 -4.23 4.42
N VAL A 385 -7.05 -3.17 3.89
CA VAL A 385 -5.62 -2.90 4.12
C VAL A 385 -5.36 -2.72 5.61
N GLU A 386 -6.16 -1.91 6.28
CA GLU A 386 -6.07 -1.68 7.71
C GLU A 386 -6.19 -2.99 8.49
N TYR A 387 -7.28 -3.74 8.29
CA TYR A 387 -7.50 -5.01 8.98
C TYR A 387 -6.38 -6.02 8.74
N SER A 388 -5.92 -6.14 7.49
CA SER A 388 -4.87 -7.09 7.11
C SER A 388 -3.57 -6.81 7.84
N ILE A 389 -3.15 -5.54 7.93
CA ILE A 389 -1.90 -5.15 8.58
C ILE A 389 -2.04 -5.20 10.12
N HIS A 390 -3.05 -4.55 10.67
CA HIS A 390 -3.23 -4.46 12.13
C HIS A 390 -3.39 -5.84 12.79
N SER A 391 -4.08 -6.76 12.09
CA SER A 391 -4.23 -8.13 12.57
C SER A 391 -2.92 -8.91 12.63
N SER A 392 -1.86 -8.44 11.97
CA SER A 392 -0.58 -9.15 11.83
C SER A 392 0.47 -8.79 12.90
N TYR A 393 0.30 -7.67 13.61
CA TYR A 393 1.30 -7.19 14.59
C TYR A 393 1.63 -8.19 15.69
N SER A 394 0.69 -9.02 16.09
CA SER A 394 0.93 -10.03 17.13
C SER A 394 1.94 -11.11 16.71
N TYR A 395 2.09 -11.37 15.40
CA TYR A 395 3.00 -12.37 14.87
C TYR A 395 4.12 -11.82 13.98
N PHE A 396 4.35 -10.50 13.95
CA PHE A 396 5.46 -9.89 13.18
C PHE A 396 6.84 -10.46 13.56
N GLY A 397 7.04 -10.86 14.81
CA GLY A 397 8.26 -11.52 15.26
C GLY A 397 8.34 -13.03 15.00
N GLU A 398 7.32 -13.65 14.37
CA GLU A 398 7.29 -15.10 14.10
C GLU A 398 7.56 -15.37 12.61
N PRO A 399 8.79 -15.77 12.23
CA PRO A 399 9.23 -15.82 10.84
C PRO A 399 8.35 -16.68 9.93
N LEU A 400 7.98 -17.87 10.37
CA LEU A 400 7.17 -18.81 9.59
C LEU A 400 5.77 -18.24 9.32
N ILE A 401 5.09 -17.79 10.37
CA ILE A 401 3.72 -17.29 10.26
C ILE A 401 3.69 -16.03 9.41
N MET A 402 4.63 -15.11 9.66
CA MET A 402 4.68 -13.86 8.92
C MET A 402 5.01 -14.08 7.44
N THR A 403 5.93 -15.00 7.13
CA THR A 403 6.25 -15.34 5.73
C THR A 403 5.02 -15.89 5.00
N VAL A 404 4.32 -16.82 5.60
CA VAL A 404 3.11 -17.42 5.00
C VAL A 404 1.98 -16.38 4.90
N SER A 405 1.83 -15.50 5.92
CA SER A 405 0.88 -14.37 5.86
C SER A 405 1.21 -13.38 4.75
N PHE A 406 2.49 -13.06 4.57
CA PHE A 406 2.95 -12.19 3.49
C PHE A 406 2.66 -12.80 2.10
N ILE A 407 2.93 -14.09 1.91
CA ILE A 407 2.61 -14.81 0.66
C ILE A 407 1.11 -14.75 0.37
N TRP A 408 0.28 -14.97 1.39
CA TRP A 408 -1.17 -14.87 1.29
C TRP A 408 -1.63 -13.47 0.90
N ASP A 409 -1.15 -12.45 1.60
CA ASP A 409 -1.52 -11.06 1.35
C ASP A 409 -1.05 -10.59 -0.05
N THR A 410 0.13 -11.04 -0.48
CA THR A 410 0.66 -10.76 -1.83
C THR A 410 -0.20 -11.44 -2.91
N LEU A 411 -0.59 -12.70 -2.71
CA LEU A 411 -1.51 -13.39 -3.62
C LEU A 411 -2.81 -12.61 -3.79
N LEU A 412 -3.43 -12.19 -2.68
CA LEU A 412 -4.67 -11.40 -2.73
C LEU A 412 -4.45 -10.04 -3.41
N ALA A 413 -3.38 -9.32 -3.09
CA ALA A 413 -3.08 -8.04 -3.71
C ALA A 413 -2.93 -8.16 -5.23
N TRP A 414 -2.17 -9.15 -5.71
CA TRP A 414 -1.95 -9.34 -7.14
C TRP A 414 -3.16 -9.88 -7.90
N THR A 415 -4.02 -10.65 -7.26
CA THR A 415 -5.16 -11.29 -7.93
C THR A 415 -6.49 -10.53 -7.79
N THR A 416 -6.60 -9.60 -6.86
CA THR A 416 -7.85 -8.90 -6.58
C THR A 416 -7.74 -7.38 -6.66
N ALA A 417 -6.79 -6.75 -5.95
CA ALA A 417 -6.65 -5.30 -5.92
C ALA A 417 -5.97 -4.76 -7.18
N THR A 418 -4.88 -5.39 -7.62
CA THR A 418 -4.12 -4.94 -8.81
C THR A 418 -4.96 -4.94 -10.09
N PRO A 419 -5.74 -6.00 -10.43
CA PRO A 419 -6.59 -6.00 -11.61
C PRO A 419 -7.62 -4.86 -11.63
N GLN A 420 -8.06 -4.37 -10.47
CA GLN A 420 -9.03 -3.29 -10.38
C GLN A 420 -8.54 -2.03 -11.12
N ILE A 421 -7.28 -1.63 -10.88
CA ILE A 421 -6.72 -0.43 -11.50
C ILE A 421 -6.17 -0.69 -12.89
N TYR A 422 -5.51 -1.85 -13.10
CA TYR A 422 -4.92 -2.20 -14.41
C TYR A 422 -5.97 -2.32 -15.51
N ASN A 423 -7.17 -2.75 -15.15
CA ASN A 423 -8.27 -2.98 -16.12
C ASN A 423 -9.48 -2.08 -15.89
N GLY A 424 -9.40 -1.13 -14.95
CA GLY A 424 -10.49 -0.21 -14.64
C GLY A 424 -11.77 -0.94 -14.21
N ILE A 425 -11.65 -2.09 -13.52
CA ILE A 425 -12.80 -2.94 -13.18
C ILE A 425 -13.80 -2.16 -12.33
N TYR A 426 -13.34 -1.48 -11.26
CA TYR A 426 -14.22 -0.72 -10.36
C TYR A 426 -14.84 0.52 -11.02
N LEU A 427 -14.28 0.97 -12.16
CA LEU A 427 -14.79 2.09 -12.96
C LEU A 427 -15.80 1.67 -14.03
N ASP A 428 -16.00 0.39 -14.26
CA ASP A 428 -16.90 -0.16 -15.27
C ASP A 428 -17.92 -1.08 -14.61
N ALA A 429 -19.19 -0.72 -14.67
CA ALA A 429 -20.26 -1.46 -14.01
C ALA A 429 -20.39 -2.90 -14.50
N ALA A 430 -20.18 -3.15 -15.81
CA ALA A 430 -20.28 -4.49 -16.39
C ALA A 430 -19.10 -5.38 -15.95
N LYS A 431 -17.86 -4.86 -16.00
CA LYS A 431 -16.67 -5.55 -15.49
C LYS A 431 -16.80 -5.83 -13.99
N SER A 432 -17.22 -4.83 -13.21
CA SER A 432 -17.40 -4.94 -11.76
C SER A 432 -18.44 -6.01 -11.40
N ALA A 433 -19.58 -6.04 -12.08
CA ALA A 433 -20.61 -7.04 -11.86
C ALA A 433 -20.14 -8.46 -12.20
N ALA A 434 -19.44 -8.62 -13.34
CA ALA A 434 -18.92 -9.92 -13.79
C ALA A 434 -17.86 -10.48 -12.83
N VAL A 435 -16.90 -9.65 -12.40
CA VAL A 435 -15.85 -10.05 -11.46
C VAL A 435 -16.43 -10.35 -10.07
N ARG A 436 -17.38 -9.54 -9.60
CA ARG A 436 -18.04 -9.73 -8.30
C ARG A 436 -18.79 -11.04 -8.22
N ALA A 437 -19.40 -11.49 -9.32
CA ALA A 437 -20.09 -12.78 -9.38
C ALA A 437 -19.13 -13.96 -9.12
N GLU A 438 -17.88 -13.87 -9.61
CA GLU A 438 -16.87 -14.91 -9.41
C GLU A 438 -16.20 -14.84 -8.02
N THR A 439 -16.10 -13.65 -7.43
CA THR A 439 -15.33 -13.41 -6.19
C THR A 439 -16.20 -13.15 -4.94
N ALA A 440 -17.51 -13.40 -5.01
CA ALA A 440 -18.46 -13.09 -3.93
C ALA A 440 -18.06 -13.69 -2.56
N ASN A 441 -17.42 -14.85 -2.57
CA ASN A 441 -17.01 -15.57 -1.36
C ASN A 441 -15.58 -15.29 -0.92
N LEU A 442 -14.80 -14.49 -1.65
CA LEU A 442 -13.37 -14.31 -1.37
C LEU A 442 -13.13 -13.65 0.00
N TYR A 443 -13.87 -12.59 0.31
CA TYR A 443 -13.69 -11.84 1.56
C TYR A 443 -13.92 -12.70 2.82
N PRO A 444 -15.00 -13.51 2.92
CA PRO A 444 -15.17 -14.47 4.03
C PRO A 444 -14.01 -15.44 4.19
N LEU A 445 -13.45 -15.97 3.08
CA LEU A 445 -12.29 -16.85 3.13
C LEU A 445 -11.04 -16.12 3.63
N ALA A 446 -10.79 -14.91 3.12
CA ALA A 446 -9.67 -14.10 3.55
C ALA A 446 -9.70 -13.80 5.05
N LEU A 447 -10.88 -13.44 5.59
CA LEU A 447 -11.07 -13.26 7.03
C LEU A 447 -10.82 -14.56 7.82
N ARG A 448 -11.21 -15.71 7.28
CA ARG A 448 -10.97 -17.02 7.93
C ARG A 448 -9.49 -17.33 8.02
N VAL A 449 -8.72 -17.08 6.96
CA VAL A 449 -7.28 -17.27 6.94
C VAL A 449 -6.58 -16.31 7.93
N LYS A 450 -7.01 -15.04 8.02
CA LYS A 450 -6.46 -14.11 9.03
C LYS A 450 -6.75 -14.58 10.46
N ARG A 451 -7.94 -15.15 10.73
CA ARG A 451 -8.24 -15.77 12.03
C ARG A 451 -7.37 -17.01 12.30
N LEU A 452 -7.08 -17.80 11.27
CA LEU A 452 -6.19 -18.95 11.38
C LEU A 452 -4.78 -18.52 11.81
N PHE A 453 -4.21 -17.43 11.25
CA PHE A 453 -2.90 -16.91 11.68
C PHE A 453 -2.88 -16.53 13.16
N LYS A 454 -3.94 -15.87 13.67
CA LYS A 454 -4.06 -15.55 15.10
C LYS A 454 -4.15 -16.81 15.99
N GLN A 455 -4.88 -17.83 15.53
CA GLN A 455 -4.93 -19.12 16.24
C GLN A 455 -3.59 -19.84 16.22
N TRP A 456 -2.85 -19.71 15.11
CA TRP A 456 -1.54 -20.32 14.94
C TRP A 456 -0.51 -19.65 15.85
N GLU A 457 -0.42 -18.35 15.87
CA GLU A 457 0.50 -17.58 16.71
C GLU A 457 0.40 -17.99 18.18
N SER A 458 -0.83 -18.10 18.71
CA SER A 458 -1.06 -18.48 20.11
C SER A 458 -0.61 -19.93 20.46
N ARG A 459 -0.29 -20.75 19.46
CA ARG A 459 0.06 -22.19 19.60
C ARG A 459 1.38 -22.55 18.92
N ALA A 460 2.04 -21.60 18.26
CA ALA A 460 3.23 -21.83 17.47
C ALA A 460 4.35 -22.50 18.27
N ARG A 461 4.98 -23.50 17.67
CA ARG A 461 6.22 -24.08 18.18
C ARG A 461 7.39 -23.26 17.67
N ARG A 462 7.81 -22.27 18.44
CA ARG A 462 8.96 -21.43 18.09
C ARG A 462 10.17 -22.27 17.75
N GLY A 463 10.70 -22.16 16.52
CA GLY A 463 11.94 -22.84 16.17
C GLY A 463 12.13 -23.28 14.73
N ARG A 464 11.12 -23.30 13.88
CA ARG A 464 11.34 -23.50 12.44
C ARG A 464 12.09 -22.31 11.86
N ARG A 465 13.23 -22.56 11.23
CA ARG A 465 14.09 -21.56 10.62
C ARG A 465 14.31 -21.91 9.16
N PHE A 466 14.20 -20.94 8.32
CA PHE A 466 14.65 -20.97 6.94
C PHE A 466 15.73 -19.89 6.77
N ALA A 467 16.51 -19.98 5.69
CA ALA A 467 17.56 -18.99 5.45
C ALA A 467 17.06 -17.83 4.57
N PHE A 468 16.41 -18.17 3.44
CA PHE A 468 15.93 -17.18 2.47
C PHE A 468 14.71 -17.71 1.72
N VAL A 469 13.71 -16.85 1.53
CA VAL A 469 12.55 -17.08 0.67
C VAL A 469 12.50 -15.99 -0.40
N ASP A 470 12.78 -16.35 -1.65
CA ASP A 470 12.48 -15.52 -2.81
C ASP A 470 11.02 -15.77 -3.22
N TYR A 471 10.12 -14.86 -2.83
CA TYR A 471 8.69 -15.06 -3.09
C TYR A 471 8.31 -15.01 -4.57
N ALA A 472 9.11 -14.37 -5.44
CA ALA A 472 8.87 -14.42 -6.88
C ALA A 472 9.22 -15.78 -7.52
N SER A 473 9.97 -16.63 -6.82
CA SER A 473 10.30 -17.98 -7.27
C SER A 473 9.20 -19.01 -6.97
N ILE A 474 8.18 -18.64 -6.19
CA ILE A 474 7.06 -19.53 -5.84
C ILE A 474 6.15 -19.65 -7.07
N PRO A 475 5.99 -20.84 -7.69
CA PRO A 475 5.33 -20.96 -8.98
C PRO A 475 3.91 -20.43 -9.01
N PHE A 476 3.04 -20.79 -8.04
CA PHE A 476 1.66 -20.31 -8.04
C PHE A 476 1.57 -18.77 -7.89
N LEU A 477 2.50 -18.18 -7.14
CA LEU A 477 2.54 -16.73 -6.92
C LEU A 477 3.08 -16.01 -8.15
N HIS A 478 4.10 -16.58 -8.80
CA HIS A 478 4.62 -16.09 -10.08
C HIS A 478 3.56 -16.14 -11.18
N GLU A 479 2.84 -17.25 -11.30
CA GLU A 479 1.73 -17.37 -12.26
C GLU A 479 0.61 -16.37 -11.99
N ALA A 480 0.28 -16.12 -10.72
CA ALA A 480 -0.68 -15.10 -10.33
C ALA A 480 -0.21 -13.70 -10.74
N TYR A 481 1.07 -13.39 -10.54
CA TYR A 481 1.69 -12.13 -10.97
C TYR A 481 1.60 -11.96 -12.49
N GLU A 482 2.11 -12.93 -13.26
CA GLU A 482 2.15 -12.86 -14.73
C GLU A 482 0.74 -12.74 -15.34
N ARG A 483 -0.25 -13.38 -14.74
CA ARG A 483 -1.65 -13.33 -15.20
C ARG A 483 -2.31 -11.99 -14.88
N ASN A 484 -2.14 -11.45 -13.70
CA ASN A 484 -3.00 -10.38 -13.20
C ASN A 484 -2.43 -8.96 -13.38
N LEU A 485 -1.11 -8.82 -13.53
CA LEU A 485 -0.49 -7.52 -13.78
C LEU A 485 -0.44 -7.21 -15.30
N VAL A 486 -1.57 -7.42 -15.96
CA VAL A 486 -1.77 -7.16 -17.38
C VAL A 486 -2.99 -6.28 -17.55
N ALA A 487 -2.84 -5.19 -18.32
CA ALA A 487 -3.90 -4.24 -18.63
C ALA A 487 -4.63 -4.60 -19.94
N GLY A 488 -5.81 -4.04 -20.15
CA GLY A 488 -6.54 -4.12 -21.41
C GLY A 488 -7.34 -5.40 -21.63
N LYS A 489 -7.63 -6.16 -20.59
CA LYS A 489 -8.40 -7.42 -20.66
C LYS A 489 -9.87 -7.18 -20.94
N THR A 490 -10.44 -8.10 -21.69
CA THR A 490 -11.89 -8.23 -21.91
C THR A 490 -12.60 -8.76 -20.66
N ILE A 491 -13.93 -8.63 -20.62
CA ILE A 491 -14.74 -9.18 -19.51
C ILE A 491 -14.55 -10.70 -19.40
N ASP A 492 -14.55 -11.42 -20.52
CA ASP A 492 -14.40 -12.89 -20.52
C ASP A 492 -13.03 -13.33 -19.96
N GLU A 493 -11.96 -12.62 -20.32
CA GLU A 493 -10.61 -12.86 -19.76
C GLU A 493 -10.57 -12.58 -18.27
N LEU A 494 -11.17 -11.48 -17.82
CA LEU A 494 -11.24 -11.15 -16.39
C LEU A 494 -12.02 -12.21 -15.59
N VAL A 495 -13.15 -12.68 -16.12
CA VAL A 495 -13.95 -13.75 -15.51
C VAL A 495 -13.15 -15.05 -15.44
N ALA A 496 -12.46 -15.43 -16.52
CA ALA A 496 -11.61 -16.63 -16.54
C ALA A 496 -10.47 -16.55 -15.49
N ASP A 497 -9.80 -15.41 -15.41
CA ASP A 497 -8.71 -15.18 -14.44
C ASP A 497 -9.21 -15.24 -12.99
N HIS A 498 -10.37 -14.66 -12.70
CA HIS A 498 -10.92 -14.69 -11.34
C HIS A 498 -11.43 -16.07 -10.93
N ARG A 499 -11.89 -16.91 -11.87
CA ARG A 499 -12.17 -18.34 -11.60
C ARG A 499 -10.92 -19.11 -11.22
N ILE A 500 -9.81 -18.89 -11.95
CA ILE A 500 -8.51 -19.47 -11.59
C ILE A 500 -8.05 -18.94 -10.22
N THR A 501 -8.18 -17.64 -9.99
CA THR A 501 -7.86 -17.02 -8.69
C THR A 501 -8.59 -17.71 -7.55
N MET A 502 -9.92 -17.91 -7.65
CA MET A 502 -10.69 -18.54 -6.58
C MET A 502 -10.22 -19.98 -6.31
N THR A 503 -9.84 -20.73 -7.35
CA THR A 503 -9.25 -22.06 -7.19
C THR A 503 -7.95 -22.00 -6.40
N VAL A 504 -7.00 -21.17 -6.85
CA VAL A 504 -5.67 -21.04 -6.22
C VAL A 504 -5.79 -20.53 -4.78
N VAL A 505 -6.65 -19.56 -4.51
CA VAL A 505 -6.86 -18.99 -3.17
C VAL A 505 -7.40 -20.04 -2.20
N GLU A 506 -8.34 -20.90 -2.62
CA GLU A 506 -8.83 -22.02 -1.79
C GLU A 506 -7.74 -23.06 -1.52
N GLU A 507 -6.94 -23.41 -2.53
CA GLU A 507 -5.82 -24.36 -2.38
C GLU A 507 -4.74 -23.81 -1.46
N VAL A 508 -4.37 -22.53 -1.60
CA VAL A 508 -3.40 -21.85 -0.71
C VAL A 508 -3.94 -21.78 0.72
N ALA A 509 -5.22 -21.46 0.93
CA ALA A 509 -5.83 -21.45 2.26
C ALA A 509 -5.75 -22.82 2.95
N LEU A 510 -6.02 -23.89 2.21
CA LEU A 510 -5.87 -25.27 2.71
C LEU A 510 -4.41 -25.62 2.99
N ALA A 511 -3.47 -25.25 2.12
CA ALA A 511 -2.04 -25.49 2.34
C ALA A 511 -1.53 -24.78 3.61
N ILE A 512 -1.93 -23.51 3.80
CA ILE A 512 -1.64 -22.74 5.02
C ILE A 512 -2.20 -23.46 6.27
N PHE A 513 -3.44 -23.93 6.20
CA PHE A 513 -4.04 -24.68 7.29
C PHE A 513 -3.26 -25.95 7.62
N LEU A 514 -2.83 -26.72 6.62
CA LEU A 514 -2.06 -27.95 6.82
C LEU A 514 -0.68 -27.67 7.42
N ILE A 515 0.01 -26.60 7.00
CA ILE A 515 1.28 -26.16 7.59
C ILE A 515 1.08 -25.75 9.06
N ALA A 516 0.00 -25.01 9.35
CA ALA A 516 -0.32 -24.58 10.71
C ALA A 516 -0.64 -25.77 11.62
N VAL A 517 -1.34 -26.81 11.12
CA VAL A 517 -1.59 -28.04 11.85
C VAL A 517 -0.29 -28.84 12.08
N ASP A 518 0.57 -28.92 11.07
CA ASP A 518 1.86 -29.59 11.22
C ASP A 518 2.75 -28.92 12.27
N ASP A 519 2.77 -27.59 12.29
CA ASP A 519 3.52 -26.83 13.29
C ASP A 519 2.93 -26.96 14.71
N THR A 520 1.61 -26.94 14.86
CA THR A 520 0.96 -26.88 16.19
C THR A 520 0.51 -28.24 16.71
N MET A 521 0.08 -29.15 15.83
CA MET A 521 -0.56 -30.41 16.15
C MET A 521 -0.15 -31.56 15.19
N PRO A 522 1.15 -31.89 15.03
CA PRO A 522 1.64 -32.83 13.99
C PRO A 522 1.00 -34.22 14.06
N VAL A 523 0.58 -34.67 15.24
CA VAL A 523 -0.12 -35.94 15.38
C VAL A 523 -1.47 -35.95 14.63
N ARG A 524 -2.13 -34.80 14.56
CA ARG A 524 -3.41 -34.63 13.85
C ARG A 524 -3.26 -34.56 12.33
N ARG A 525 -2.07 -34.26 11.82
CA ARG A 525 -1.80 -34.17 10.39
C ARG A 525 -2.19 -35.46 9.66
N ARG A 526 -1.89 -36.64 10.22
CA ARG A 526 -2.24 -37.93 9.62
C ARG A 526 -3.74 -38.13 9.38
N THR A 527 -4.58 -37.53 10.24
CA THR A 527 -6.04 -37.61 10.10
C THR A 527 -6.50 -36.76 8.89
N LEU A 528 -5.85 -35.62 8.66
CA LEU A 528 -6.15 -34.74 7.53
C LEU A 528 -5.64 -35.34 6.22
N ASP A 529 -4.44 -35.93 6.20
CA ASP A 529 -3.86 -36.59 5.02
C ASP A 529 -4.71 -37.79 4.55
N ALA A 530 -5.42 -38.44 5.47
CA ALA A 530 -6.31 -39.55 5.16
C ALA A 530 -7.71 -39.10 4.68
N ALA A 531 -8.04 -37.82 4.81
CA ALA A 531 -9.33 -37.29 4.36
C ALA A 531 -9.36 -37.20 2.82
N PRO A 532 -10.44 -37.64 2.16
CA PRO A 532 -10.54 -37.59 0.70
C PRO A 532 -10.64 -36.17 0.14
N TRP A 533 -11.04 -35.21 0.97
CA TRP A 533 -11.12 -33.79 0.69
C TRP A 533 -11.13 -32.96 1.98
N LEU A 534 -10.71 -31.73 1.86
CA LEU A 534 -10.79 -30.72 2.90
C LEU A 534 -11.53 -29.49 2.36
N ASN A 535 -12.31 -28.85 3.24
CA ASN A 535 -13.08 -27.66 2.90
C ASN A 535 -12.37 -26.40 3.40
N ALA A 536 -11.87 -25.55 2.49
CA ALA A 536 -11.20 -24.29 2.80
C ALA A 536 -12.07 -23.33 3.63
N TRP A 537 -13.38 -23.44 3.50
CA TRP A 537 -14.36 -22.61 4.21
C TRP A 537 -14.57 -22.99 5.67
N ALA A 538 -13.97 -24.10 6.11
CA ALA A 538 -14.12 -24.67 7.46
C ALA A 538 -12.79 -24.83 8.20
N ILE A 539 -11.68 -24.27 7.69
CA ILE A 539 -10.36 -24.37 8.33
C ILE A 539 -10.32 -23.66 9.67
N GLY A 540 -9.57 -24.19 10.64
CA GLY A 540 -9.33 -23.66 11.96
C GLY A 540 -8.57 -24.63 12.85
N LEU A 541 -7.86 -24.15 13.89
CA LEU A 541 -7.00 -24.96 14.75
C LEU A 541 -7.71 -25.54 15.98
N ASP A 542 -8.99 -25.87 15.85
CA ASP A 542 -9.76 -26.58 16.88
C ASP A 542 -10.25 -27.94 16.33
N PRO A 543 -9.54 -29.05 16.64
CA PRO A 543 -9.90 -30.37 16.11
C PRO A 543 -11.28 -30.88 16.51
N GLU A 544 -11.82 -30.45 17.64
CA GLU A 544 -13.15 -30.87 18.11
C GLU A 544 -14.26 -30.28 17.25
N ARG A 545 -13.98 -29.14 16.59
CA ARG A 545 -14.92 -28.45 15.72
C ARG A 545 -14.86 -28.89 14.25
N TRP A 546 -13.79 -29.55 13.80
CA TRP A 546 -13.58 -29.86 12.38
C TRP A 546 -14.77 -30.54 11.71
N ALA A 547 -15.29 -31.59 12.33
CA ALA A 547 -16.44 -32.31 11.80
C ALA A 547 -17.73 -31.47 11.83
N HIS A 548 -17.95 -30.75 12.92
CA HIS A 548 -19.12 -29.90 13.11
C HIS A 548 -19.11 -28.71 12.14
N ASP A 549 -17.96 -28.07 11.94
CA ASP A 549 -17.80 -26.90 11.07
C ASP A 549 -17.73 -27.30 9.57
N GLY A 550 -17.72 -28.60 9.26
CA GLY A 550 -17.79 -29.11 7.90
C GLY A 550 -16.43 -29.19 7.18
N LEU A 551 -15.31 -29.31 7.92
CA LEU A 551 -13.97 -29.42 7.32
C LEU A 551 -13.87 -30.60 6.33
N PHE A 552 -14.58 -31.70 6.63
CA PHE A 552 -14.60 -32.92 5.81
C PHE A 552 -15.81 -32.97 4.85
N ALA A 553 -16.56 -31.88 4.72
CA ALA A 553 -17.63 -31.80 3.74
C ALA A 553 -17.05 -31.63 2.33
N PRO A 554 -17.56 -32.36 1.32
CA PRO A 554 -17.04 -32.25 -0.04
C PRO A 554 -17.29 -30.85 -0.62
N THR A 555 -16.30 -30.33 -1.32
CA THR A 555 -16.43 -29.11 -2.14
C THR A 555 -16.58 -29.51 -3.61
N THR A 556 -17.23 -28.66 -4.39
CA THR A 556 -17.42 -28.91 -5.83
C THR A 556 -16.83 -27.76 -6.65
N PRO A 557 -15.78 -28.01 -7.43
CA PRO A 557 -14.99 -29.23 -7.50
C PRO A 557 -14.08 -29.45 -6.27
N PRO A 558 -13.67 -30.67 -5.97
CA PRO A 558 -12.63 -30.94 -4.97
C PRO A 558 -11.33 -30.23 -5.32
N ARG A 559 -10.60 -29.75 -4.31
CA ARG A 559 -9.31 -29.05 -4.51
C ARG A 559 -8.14 -30.03 -4.33
N ASP A 560 -7.20 -30.00 -5.28
CA ASP A 560 -5.92 -30.70 -5.14
C ASP A 560 -4.90 -29.75 -4.52
N VAL A 561 -4.63 -29.95 -3.23
CA VAL A 561 -3.71 -29.11 -2.46
C VAL A 561 -2.26 -29.51 -2.64
N SER A 562 -1.98 -30.71 -3.16
CA SER A 562 -0.64 -31.32 -3.17
C SER A 562 0.42 -30.44 -3.85
N GLY A 563 0.07 -29.83 -4.97
CA GLY A 563 0.97 -28.97 -5.73
C GLY A 563 1.37 -27.70 -4.95
N VAL A 564 0.39 -26.95 -4.44
CA VAL A 564 0.62 -25.70 -3.69
C VAL A 564 1.28 -25.99 -2.35
N LEU A 565 0.82 -27.02 -1.64
CA LEU A 565 1.41 -27.43 -0.36
C LEU A 565 2.88 -27.77 -0.50
N GLY A 566 3.24 -28.59 -1.50
CA GLY A 566 4.64 -28.94 -1.74
C GLY A 566 5.51 -27.74 -2.15
N GLN A 567 4.93 -26.71 -2.79
CA GLN A 567 5.65 -25.46 -3.07
C GLN A 567 5.95 -24.70 -1.77
N LEU A 568 4.97 -24.60 -0.86
CA LEU A 568 5.15 -23.89 0.40
C LEU A 568 6.04 -24.66 1.39
N GLU A 569 5.90 -25.98 1.49
CA GLU A 569 6.73 -26.81 2.39
C GLU A 569 8.21 -26.71 2.05
N ARG A 570 8.58 -26.72 0.75
CA ARG A 570 9.97 -26.54 0.29
C ARG A 570 10.61 -25.22 0.72
N LEU A 571 9.84 -24.16 0.93
CA LEU A 571 10.39 -22.87 1.40
C LEU A 571 11.01 -22.96 2.80
N PHE A 572 10.58 -23.94 3.59
CA PHE A 572 10.94 -24.10 5.00
C PHE A 572 11.78 -25.35 5.28
N GLU A 573 12.25 -26.03 4.24
CA GLU A 573 13.21 -27.13 4.37
C GLU A 573 14.62 -26.57 4.64
N PRO A 574 15.39 -27.13 5.60
CA PRO A 574 16.64 -26.52 6.07
C PRO A 574 17.74 -26.58 5.06
N ASP A 575 17.83 -26.94 3.92
CA ASP A 575 18.99 -26.98 2.99
C ASP A 575 18.66 -27.13 1.50
N VAL A 576 17.80 -26.30 0.93
CA VAL A 576 17.73 -26.19 -0.54
C VAL A 576 18.19 -24.82 -0.99
N VAL A 577 19.49 -24.65 -1.10
CA VAL A 577 20.06 -23.67 -2.02
C VAL A 577 20.01 -24.30 -3.41
N ASP A 578 18.84 -24.29 -4.03
CA ASP A 578 18.74 -24.56 -5.46
C ASP A 578 19.48 -23.44 -6.18
N SER A 579 20.60 -23.80 -6.78
CA SER A 579 21.35 -22.98 -7.73
C SER A 579 20.45 -22.68 -8.93
N VAL A 580 19.65 -21.63 -8.83
CA VAL A 580 18.99 -21.02 -9.99
C VAL A 580 20.10 -20.45 -10.86
N GLY A 581 20.25 -21.02 -12.06
CA GLY A 581 21.30 -20.66 -12.99
C GLY A 581 21.42 -19.14 -13.18
N ALA A 582 22.65 -18.67 -13.02
CA ALA A 582 23.04 -17.29 -13.23
C ALA A 582 22.75 -16.89 -14.69
N ALA A 583 21.60 -16.29 -14.93
CA ALA A 583 21.41 -15.46 -16.10
C ALA A 583 21.98 -14.07 -15.77
N THR A 584 23.16 -13.80 -16.30
CA THR A 584 23.75 -12.46 -16.33
C THR A 584 22.78 -11.52 -17.03
N ILE A 585 22.26 -10.56 -16.29
CA ILE A 585 21.56 -9.41 -16.87
C ILE A 585 22.59 -8.29 -16.97
N ASP A 586 22.97 -7.93 -18.20
CA ASP A 586 23.67 -6.69 -18.48
C ASP A 586 22.79 -5.52 -18.03
N LEU A 587 23.24 -4.81 -17.02
CA LEU A 587 22.71 -3.54 -16.60
C LEU A 587 23.52 -2.45 -17.30
N ASP A 588 23.06 -2.01 -18.48
CA ASP A 588 23.40 -0.68 -18.97
C ASP A 588 22.56 0.33 -18.16
N LEU A 589 23.21 0.93 -17.15
CA LEU A 589 22.71 2.07 -16.36
C LEU A 589 23.23 3.37 -16.97
#